data_ac4e9d755bf54f9058cbb9cc5476448d
#
_entry.id   ac4e9d755bf54f9058cbb9cc5476448d
#
_cell.length_a   1.000
_cell.length_b   1.000
_cell.length_c   1.000
_cell.angle_alpha   90.00
_cell.angle_beta   90.00
_cell.angle_gamma   90.00
#
_symmetry.space_group_name_H-M   'P 1'
#
loop_
_entity.id
_entity.type
_entity.pdbx_description
1 polymer ?
#
loop_
_entity_poly.entity_id
_entity_poly.type
_entity_poly.pdbx_seq_one_letter_code
_entity_poly.pdbx_strand_id
1 'polypeptide(L)'
;MHMLIRHATMEDLDAIEAVEAACFPPAEAASNESLTARVAAYPDHFWLLVNTDDDDTPFPSRVEDGTVVGFVDGMATNEPNLADAMYDDADMHDEHGDWQMIFGVDVAPVYQHRGCASYLLRQVILDAAQAGRKGLVLTCKERLVDFYARLGFVDEGLSESTHGNVVWHQMRLALTHAVGTGNPTANSSAKTAERTNDADTTAMSGVDHDTETLEFPQAEPTA
;
A
#
# COMPACT_ATOMS: atom_id res chain seq x y z
N MET A 1 17.67 10.44 5.67
CA MET A 1 17.15 9.30 4.91
C MET A 1 15.91 9.77 4.20
N HIS A 2 16.00 10.00 2.90
CA HIS A 2 14.86 10.42 2.09
C HIS A 2 14.26 9.21 1.41
N MET A 3 12.97 9.00 1.63
CA MET A 3 12.24 7.86 1.09
C MET A 3 11.15 8.34 0.15
N LEU A 4 11.06 7.71 -1.02
CA LEU A 4 10.02 7.91 -2.01
C LEU A 4 9.21 6.62 -2.17
N ILE A 5 7.89 6.72 -2.26
CA ILE A 5 7.05 5.62 -2.73
C ILE A 5 6.62 5.91 -4.17
N ARG A 6 6.80 4.92 -5.05
CA ARG A 6 6.32 4.92 -6.42
C ARG A 6 5.88 3.52 -6.84
N HIS A 7 5.15 3.43 -7.93
CA HIS A 7 4.80 2.15 -8.53
C HIS A 7 5.97 1.55 -9.31
N ALA A 8 5.94 0.22 -9.46
CA ALA A 8 6.98 -0.50 -10.19
C ALA A 8 6.85 -0.32 -11.70
N THR A 9 7.97 -0.55 -12.37
CA THR A 9 8.07 -0.76 -13.81
C THR A 9 8.80 -2.06 -14.09
N MET A 10 8.80 -2.51 -15.33
CA MET A 10 9.56 -3.71 -15.73
C MET A 10 11.07 -3.56 -15.51
N GLU A 11 11.58 -2.33 -15.43
CA GLU A 11 13.00 -2.05 -15.17
C GLU A 11 13.40 -2.29 -13.70
N ASP A 12 12.41 -2.42 -12.80
CA ASP A 12 12.63 -2.64 -11.38
C ASP A 12 12.73 -4.12 -10.98
N LEU A 13 12.50 -5.06 -11.91
CA LEU A 13 12.38 -6.48 -11.60
C LEU A 13 13.61 -7.03 -10.85
N ASP A 14 14.82 -6.73 -11.30
CA ASP A 14 16.04 -7.20 -10.64
C ASP A 14 16.12 -6.71 -9.18
N ALA A 15 15.68 -5.47 -8.94
CA ALA A 15 15.67 -4.88 -7.61
C ALA A 15 14.57 -5.49 -6.72
N ILE A 16 13.39 -5.75 -7.26
CA ILE A 16 12.28 -6.43 -6.58
C ILE A 16 12.72 -7.83 -6.17
N GLU A 17 13.29 -8.62 -7.09
CA GLU A 17 13.79 -9.95 -6.82
C GLU A 17 14.85 -9.98 -5.71
N ALA A 18 15.78 -9.01 -5.74
CA ALA A 18 16.83 -8.95 -4.73
C ALA A 18 16.25 -8.66 -3.33
N VAL A 19 15.20 -7.83 -3.23
CA VAL A 19 14.50 -7.57 -1.97
C VAL A 19 13.73 -8.79 -1.50
N GLU A 20 12.95 -9.42 -2.39
CA GLU A 20 12.18 -10.64 -2.12
C GLU A 20 13.08 -11.75 -1.56
N ALA A 21 14.17 -12.05 -2.28
CA ALA A 21 15.13 -13.08 -1.88
C ALA A 21 15.83 -12.79 -0.53
N ALA A 22 15.93 -11.51 -0.15
CA ALA A 22 16.49 -11.11 1.15
C ALA A 22 15.48 -11.22 2.28
N CYS A 23 14.16 -11.19 1.99
CA CYS A 23 13.08 -11.17 2.97
C CYS A 23 12.50 -12.56 3.26
N PHE A 24 12.43 -13.44 2.26
CA PHE A 24 11.78 -14.74 2.37
C PHE A 24 12.73 -15.92 2.15
N PRO A 25 12.50 -17.04 2.86
CA PRO A 25 13.14 -18.30 2.49
C PRO A 25 12.63 -18.78 1.13
N PRO A 26 13.42 -19.55 0.36
CA PRO A 26 13.09 -19.96 -1.01
C PRO A 26 11.74 -20.67 -1.18
N ALA A 27 11.21 -21.29 -0.12
CA ALA A 27 9.90 -21.97 -0.16
C ALA A 27 8.70 -21.04 -0.06
N GLU A 28 8.93 -19.78 0.35
CA GLU A 28 7.90 -18.77 0.55
C GLU A 28 8.07 -17.59 -0.43
N ALA A 29 9.27 -17.41 -0.99
CA ALA A 29 9.56 -16.34 -1.94
C ALA A 29 8.81 -16.55 -3.27
N ALA A 30 8.29 -15.46 -3.83
CA ALA A 30 7.74 -15.46 -5.18
C ALA A 30 8.84 -15.79 -6.20
N SER A 31 8.48 -16.54 -7.25
CA SER A 31 9.41 -16.82 -8.34
C SER A 31 9.61 -15.60 -9.24
N ASN A 32 10.75 -15.53 -9.93
CA ASN A 32 10.99 -14.53 -10.97
C ASN A 32 9.87 -14.50 -12.01
N GLU A 33 9.36 -15.67 -12.42
CA GLU A 33 8.26 -15.78 -13.36
C GLU A 33 6.97 -15.14 -12.82
N SER A 34 6.61 -15.42 -11.56
CA SER A 34 5.44 -14.82 -10.90
C SER A 34 5.59 -13.32 -10.75
N LEU A 35 6.75 -12.83 -10.28
CA LEU A 35 7.01 -11.38 -10.13
C LEU A 35 6.94 -10.67 -11.49
N THR A 36 7.56 -11.25 -12.54
CA THR A 36 7.50 -10.71 -13.90
C THR A 36 6.06 -10.62 -14.42
N ALA A 37 5.28 -11.69 -14.25
CA ALA A 37 3.89 -11.73 -14.69
C ALA A 37 3.04 -10.67 -13.97
N ARG A 38 3.21 -10.53 -12.65
CA ARG A 38 2.49 -9.56 -11.83
C ARG A 38 2.84 -8.12 -12.21
N VAL A 39 4.15 -7.77 -12.31
CA VAL A 39 4.57 -6.41 -12.70
C VAL A 39 4.11 -6.07 -14.12
N ALA A 40 4.10 -7.04 -15.04
CA ALA A 40 3.61 -6.83 -16.41
C ALA A 40 2.08 -6.61 -16.45
N ALA A 41 1.32 -7.30 -15.60
CA ALA A 41 -0.14 -7.27 -15.62
C ALA A 41 -0.72 -6.07 -14.83
N TYR A 42 -0.15 -5.76 -13.66
CA TYR A 42 -0.70 -4.75 -12.74
C TYR A 42 0.41 -4.00 -11.97
N PRO A 43 1.30 -3.24 -12.67
CA PRO A 43 2.41 -2.52 -12.04
C PRO A 43 1.95 -1.52 -10.96
N ASP A 44 0.75 -0.97 -11.07
CA ASP A 44 0.17 -0.03 -10.12
C ASP A 44 -0.21 -0.68 -8.77
N HIS A 45 -0.11 -2.01 -8.68
CA HIS A 45 -0.28 -2.79 -7.44
C HIS A 45 1.05 -3.28 -6.87
N PHE A 46 2.16 -2.64 -7.28
CA PHE A 46 3.48 -2.75 -6.69
C PHE A 46 3.93 -1.38 -6.18
N TRP A 47 3.94 -1.19 -4.88
CA TRP A 47 4.42 0.03 -4.22
C TRP A 47 5.85 -0.17 -3.78
N LEU A 48 6.79 0.47 -4.47
CA LEU A 48 8.20 0.41 -4.15
C LEU A 48 8.58 1.52 -3.17
N LEU A 49 9.34 1.20 -2.14
CA LEU A 49 10.00 2.16 -1.26
C LEU A 49 11.44 2.33 -1.74
N VAL A 50 11.76 3.54 -2.18
CA VAL A 50 13.07 3.88 -2.73
C VAL A 50 13.79 4.84 -1.78
N ASN A 51 15.01 4.49 -1.36
CA ASN A 51 15.93 5.41 -0.69
C ASN A 51 16.65 6.26 -1.74
N THR A 52 16.38 7.55 -1.73
CA THR A 52 16.95 8.51 -2.68
C THR A 52 18.26 9.15 -2.20
N ASP A 53 18.67 8.87 -0.96
CA ASP A 53 19.97 9.29 -0.49
C ASP A 53 21.08 8.52 -1.22
N ASP A 54 22.16 9.18 -1.50
CA ASP A 54 23.33 8.57 -2.14
C ASP A 54 24.19 7.79 -1.12
N ASP A 55 23.51 6.96 -0.33
CA ASP A 55 24.14 6.15 0.70
C ASP A 55 24.87 4.97 0.07
N ASP A 56 26.08 4.71 0.58
CA ASP A 56 26.89 3.53 0.25
C ASP A 56 26.25 2.28 0.92
N THR A 57 25.02 1.96 0.51
CA THR A 57 24.30 0.83 1.09
C THR A 57 24.87 -0.46 0.54
N PRO A 58 25.07 -1.49 1.39
CA PRO A 58 25.54 -2.81 0.92
C PRO A 58 24.45 -3.58 0.14
N PHE A 59 23.28 -2.98 -0.04
CA PHE A 59 22.14 -3.62 -0.67
C PHE A 59 22.14 -3.36 -2.19
N PRO A 60 22.16 -4.40 -3.04
CA PRO A 60 22.43 -4.28 -4.47
C PRO A 60 21.25 -3.77 -5.32
N SER A 61 20.11 -3.48 -4.72
CA SER A 61 18.86 -3.17 -5.44
C SER A 61 18.80 -1.72 -5.91
N ARG A 62 19.83 -1.24 -6.59
CA ARG A 62 19.91 0.13 -7.10
C ARG A 62 19.17 0.27 -8.43
N VAL A 63 18.30 1.27 -8.51
CA VAL A 63 17.59 1.72 -9.72
C VAL A 63 17.93 3.18 -10.00
N GLU A 64 17.46 3.74 -11.13
CA GLU A 64 17.80 5.10 -11.55
C GLU A 64 17.54 6.15 -10.45
N ASP A 65 16.42 6.01 -9.74
CA ASP A 65 15.98 6.98 -8.71
C ASP A 65 16.59 6.74 -7.32
N GLY A 66 17.44 5.73 -7.13
CA GLY A 66 18.00 5.41 -5.82
C GLY A 66 18.14 3.91 -5.55
N THR A 67 17.86 3.48 -4.33
CA THR A 67 17.91 2.05 -3.96
C THR A 67 16.52 1.58 -3.52
N VAL A 68 16.00 0.54 -4.14
CA VAL A 68 14.76 -0.11 -3.67
C VAL A 68 15.06 -0.82 -2.35
N VAL A 69 14.40 -0.40 -1.29
CA VAL A 69 14.64 -0.89 0.09
C VAL A 69 13.49 -1.72 0.62
N GLY A 70 12.38 -1.75 -0.10
CA GLY A 70 11.22 -2.54 0.22
C GLY A 70 10.11 -2.35 -0.80
N PHE A 71 9.12 -3.20 -0.76
CA PHE A 71 7.91 -3.06 -1.57
C PHE A 71 6.71 -3.73 -0.90
N VAL A 72 5.52 -3.40 -1.39
CA VAL A 72 4.29 -4.16 -1.19
C VAL A 72 3.77 -4.53 -2.55
N ASP A 73 3.37 -5.77 -2.73
CA ASP A 73 2.71 -6.24 -3.95
C ASP A 73 1.40 -6.95 -3.66
N GLY A 74 0.56 -7.04 -4.68
CA GLY A 74 -0.71 -7.72 -4.60
C GLY A 74 -1.56 -7.48 -5.83
N MET A 75 -2.83 -7.85 -5.77
CA MET A 75 -3.80 -7.62 -6.85
C MET A 75 -5.13 -7.10 -6.33
N ALA A 76 -5.91 -6.48 -7.21
CA ALA A 76 -7.31 -6.22 -6.94
C ALA A 76 -8.17 -7.37 -7.48
N THR A 77 -9.26 -7.70 -6.78
CA THR A 77 -10.17 -8.79 -7.17
C THR A 77 -11.54 -8.64 -6.51
N ASN A 78 -12.54 -9.33 -7.03
CA ASN A 78 -13.86 -9.44 -6.38
C ASN A 78 -13.94 -10.60 -5.37
N GLU A 79 -12.93 -11.46 -5.34
CA GLU A 79 -12.85 -12.53 -4.35
C GLU A 79 -12.60 -11.95 -2.95
N PRO A 80 -13.42 -12.32 -1.94
CA PRO A 80 -13.31 -11.74 -0.62
C PRO A 80 -12.13 -12.27 0.21
N ASN A 81 -11.57 -13.42 -0.16
CA ASN A 81 -10.50 -14.09 0.57
C ASN A 81 -9.28 -14.28 -0.33
N LEU A 82 -8.10 -14.21 0.26
CA LEU A 82 -6.86 -14.51 -0.43
C LEU A 82 -6.73 -16.02 -0.60
N ALA A 83 -6.56 -16.48 -1.84
CA ALA A 83 -6.39 -17.89 -2.22
C ALA A 83 -5.01 -18.12 -2.83
N ASP A 84 -4.43 -19.30 -2.60
CA ASP A 84 -3.09 -19.64 -3.10
C ASP A 84 -2.95 -19.50 -4.63
N ALA A 85 -4.04 -19.76 -5.40
CA ALA A 85 -4.03 -19.57 -6.85
C ALA A 85 -3.69 -18.15 -7.29
N MET A 86 -3.97 -17.12 -6.46
CA MET A 86 -3.71 -15.74 -6.79
C MET A 86 -2.20 -15.42 -6.83
N TYR A 87 -1.38 -16.24 -6.16
CA TYR A 87 0.07 -16.04 -6.19
C TYR A 87 0.68 -16.40 -7.55
N ASP A 88 0.04 -17.30 -8.31
CA ASP A 88 0.57 -17.87 -9.56
C ASP A 88 -0.19 -17.41 -10.80
N ASP A 89 -1.41 -16.90 -10.65
CA ASP A 89 -2.30 -16.52 -11.75
C ASP A 89 -2.59 -15.04 -11.77
N ALA A 90 -1.80 -14.28 -12.51
CA ALA A 90 -1.95 -12.85 -12.66
C ALA A 90 -3.25 -12.43 -13.39
N ASP A 91 -3.87 -13.35 -14.15
CA ASP A 91 -5.14 -13.09 -14.85
C ASP A 91 -6.35 -13.02 -13.90
N MET A 92 -6.18 -13.43 -12.62
CA MET A 92 -7.19 -13.21 -11.58
C MET A 92 -7.32 -11.75 -11.14
N HIS A 93 -6.44 -10.87 -11.60
CA HIS A 93 -6.53 -9.44 -11.33
C HIS A 93 -7.74 -8.81 -12.03
N ASP A 94 -8.50 -8.01 -11.28
CA ASP A 94 -9.56 -7.13 -11.77
C ASP A 94 -9.35 -5.73 -11.19
N GLU A 95 -8.96 -4.78 -12.03
CA GLU A 95 -8.73 -3.39 -11.60
C GLU A 95 -9.95 -2.77 -10.91
N HIS A 96 -11.15 -3.24 -11.21
CA HIS A 96 -12.40 -2.78 -10.59
C HIS A 96 -12.85 -3.66 -9.41
N GLY A 97 -11.99 -4.58 -8.97
CA GLY A 97 -12.27 -5.49 -7.86
C GLY A 97 -12.53 -4.77 -6.55
N ASP A 98 -13.38 -5.34 -5.74
CA ASP A 98 -13.80 -4.80 -4.44
C ASP A 98 -12.68 -4.85 -3.37
N TRP A 99 -11.72 -5.76 -3.52
CA TRP A 99 -10.70 -6.06 -2.52
C TRP A 99 -9.30 -5.88 -3.06
N GLN A 100 -8.43 -5.27 -2.25
CA GLN A 100 -6.98 -5.28 -2.47
C GLN A 100 -6.37 -6.45 -1.71
N MET A 101 -5.89 -7.45 -2.44
CA MET A 101 -5.05 -8.50 -1.87
C MET A 101 -3.62 -8.00 -1.72
N ILE A 102 -2.97 -8.37 -0.62
CA ILE A 102 -1.55 -8.10 -0.38
C ILE A 102 -0.84 -9.45 -0.30
N PHE A 103 0.14 -9.67 -1.17
CA PHE A 103 0.91 -10.90 -1.25
C PHE A 103 2.19 -10.83 -0.43
N GLY A 104 2.99 -9.78 -0.64
CA GLY A 104 4.24 -9.51 0.04
C GLY A 104 4.25 -8.14 0.72
N VAL A 105 4.95 -8.06 1.84
CA VAL A 105 5.33 -6.81 2.52
C VAL A 105 6.79 -6.92 2.87
N ASP A 106 7.62 -6.45 1.98
CA ASP A 106 9.04 -6.69 1.93
C ASP A 106 9.81 -5.45 2.33
N VAL A 107 10.71 -5.60 3.27
CA VAL A 107 11.68 -4.56 3.63
C VAL A 107 13.03 -5.23 3.81
N ALA A 108 14.01 -4.77 3.04
CA ALA A 108 15.37 -5.27 3.11
C ALA A 108 15.89 -5.28 4.57
N PRO A 109 16.59 -6.34 5.01
CA PRO A 109 16.94 -6.55 6.42
C PRO A 109 17.60 -5.35 7.12
N VAL A 110 18.46 -4.61 6.40
CA VAL A 110 19.14 -3.41 6.92
C VAL A 110 18.22 -2.20 7.14
N TYR A 111 16.99 -2.24 6.60
CA TYR A 111 15.98 -1.19 6.73
C TYR A 111 14.79 -1.60 7.60
N GLN A 112 14.77 -2.85 8.09
CA GLN A 112 13.72 -3.33 9.00
C GLN A 112 13.75 -2.58 10.35
N HIS A 113 12.62 -2.64 11.06
CA HIS A 113 12.41 -2.00 12.37
C HIS A 113 12.53 -0.46 12.37
N ARG A 114 12.52 0.18 11.20
CA ARG A 114 12.58 1.64 11.01
C ARG A 114 11.25 2.26 10.57
N GLY A 115 10.16 1.49 10.60
CA GLY A 115 8.83 1.94 10.21
C GLY A 115 8.52 1.85 8.71
N CYS A 116 9.45 1.38 7.87
CA CYS A 116 9.31 1.29 6.41
C CYS A 116 8.07 0.49 5.98
N ALA A 117 7.84 -0.70 6.56
CA ALA A 117 6.66 -1.51 6.26
C ALA A 117 5.35 -0.79 6.59
N SER A 118 5.30 -0.10 7.74
CA SER A 118 4.11 0.68 8.12
C SER A 118 3.89 1.89 7.20
N TYR A 119 4.95 2.49 6.69
CA TYR A 119 4.87 3.61 5.75
C TYR A 119 4.30 3.15 4.40
N LEU A 120 4.84 2.06 3.82
CA LEU A 120 4.31 1.43 2.62
C LEU A 120 2.84 1.03 2.78
N LEU A 121 2.50 0.30 3.84
CA LEU A 121 1.13 -0.17 4.05
C LEU A 121 0.12 0.96 4.20
N ARG A 122 0.49 2.09 4.81
CA ARG A 122 -0.39 3.26 4.86
C ARG A 122 -0.68 3.83 3.48
N GLN A 123 0.31 3.84 2.59
CA GLN A 123 0.08 4.27 1.20
C GLN A 123 -0.87 3.30 0.48
N VAL A 124 -0.63 1.99 0.59
CA VAL A 124 -1.52 0.98 0.00
C VAL A 124 -2.97 1.11 0.50
N ILE A 125 -3.14 1.37 1.80
CA ILE A 125 -4.46 1.58 2.40
C ILE A 125 -5.14 2.84 1.82
N LEU A 126 -4.38 3.93 1.67
CA LEU A 126 -4.89 5.18 1.08
C LEU A 126 -5.31 4.98 -0.37
N ASP A 127 -4.49 4.30 -1.17
CA ASP A 127 -4.77 4.07 -2.59
C ASP A 127 -5.98 3.14 -2.77
N ALA A 128 -6.08 2.08 -1.96
CA ALA A 128 -7.25 1.20 -1.95
C ALA A 128 -8.55 1.97 -1.56
N ALA A 129 -8.45 2.89 -0.60
CA ALA A 129 -9.59 3.73 -0.21
C ALA A 129 -9.98 4.71 -1.32
N GLN A 130 -9.00 5.32 -2.01
CA GLN A 130 -9.22 6.23 -3.14
C GLN A 130 -9.82 5.49 -4.36
N ALA A 131 -9.40 4.24 -4.59
CA ALA A 131 -9.97 3.38 -5.61
C ALA A 131 -11.39 2.89 -5.27
N GLY A 132 -11.91 3.20 -4.07
CA GLY A 132 -13.25 2.84 -3.66
C GLY A 132 -13.39 1.36 -3.28
N ARG A 133 -12.31 0.67 -2.92
CA ARG A 133 -12.35 -0.75 -2.55
C ARG A 133 -13.00 -0.96 -1.18
N LYS A 134 -13.63 -2.10 -0.98
CA LYS A 134 -14.25 -2.48 0.31
C LYS A 134 -13.22 -2.71 1.42
N GLY A 135 -12.00 -3.04 1.07
CA GLY A 135 -10.95 -3.27 2.04
C GLY A 135 -9.72 -3.97 1.45
N LEU A 136 -8.84 -4.35 2.38
CA LEU A 136 -7.61 -5.06 2.08
C LEU A 136 -7.59 -6.41 2.80
N VAL A 137 -6.98 -7.42 2.18
CA VAL A 137 -6.83 -8.77 2.74
C VAL A 137 -5.39 -9.22 2.56
N LEU A 138 -4.84 -9.84 3.58
CA LEU A 138 -3.52 -10.48 3.54
C LEU A 138 -3.51 -11.75 4.38
N THR A 139 -2.47 -12.56 4.21
CA THR A 139 -2.13 -13.61 5.16
C THR A 139 -0.80 -13.30 5.84
N CYS A 140 -0.66 -13.64 7.11
CA CYS A 140 0.58 -13.45 7.85
C CYS A 140 0.85 -14.56 8.84
N LYS A 141 2.11 -14.66 9.28
CA LYS A 141 2.51 -15.53 10.38
C LYS A 141 1.99 -14.97 11.71
N GLU A 142 1.63 -15.85 12.65
CA GLU A 142 1.11 -15.48 13.98
C GLU A 142 1.88 -14.33 14.65
N ARG A 143 3.22 -14.35 14.57
CA ARG A 143 4.09 -13.29 15.16
C ARG A 143 3.88 -11.89 14.57
N LEU A 144 3.20 -11.76 13.42
CA LEU A 144 2.93 -10.50 12.72
C LEU A 144 1.49 -10.01 12.92
N VAL A 145 0.62 -10.79 13.54
CA VAL A 145 -0.79 -10.41 13.78
C VAL A 145 -0.88 -9.06 14.51
N ASP A 146 -0.13 -8.88 15.60
CA ASP A 146 -0.11 -7.62 16.34
C ASP A 146 0.42 -6.42 15.51
N PHE A 147 1.33 -6.67 14.57
CA PHE A 147 1.83 -5.63 13.68
C PHE A 147 0.73 -5.11 12.76
N TYR A 148 0.00 -6.02 12.11
CA TYR A 148 -1.09 -5.64 11.21
C TYR A 148 -2.30 -5.11 11.99
N ALA A 149 -2.58 -5.61 13.19
CA ALA A 149 -3.66 -5.10 14.05
C ALA A 149 -3.46 -3.61 14.41
N ARG A 150 -2.21 -3.16 14.61
CA ARG A 150 -1.92 -1.73 14.82
C ARG A 150 -2.20 -0.84 13.61
N LEU A 151 -2.31 -1.41 12.41
CA LEU A 151 -2.70 -0.73 11.18
C LEU A 151 -4.22 -0.83 10.91
N GLY A 152 -4.97 -1.47 11.81
CA GLY A 152 -6.42 -1.59 11.74
C GLY A 152 -6.92 -2.90 11.12
N PHE A 153 -6.03 -3.82 10.75
CA PHE A 153 -6.44 -5.15 10.31
C PHE A 153 -6.98 -5.97 11.48
N VAL A 154 -8.00 -6.77 11.20
CA VAL A 154 -8.61 -7.72 12.13
C VAL A 154 -8.16 -9.13 11.76
N ASP A 155 -7.71 -9.90 12.74
CA ASP A 155 -7.41 -11.32 12.58
C ASP A 155 -8.72 -12.12 12.44
N GLU A 156 -8.89 -12.79 11.29
CA GLU A 156 -10.04 -13.67 11.00
C GLU A 156 -9.74 -15.14 11.35
N GLY A 157 -8.58 -15.41 11.92
CA GLY A 157 -8.14 -16.75 12.29
C GLY A 157 -7.27 -17.41 11.21
N LEU A 158 -7.18 -18.74 11.29
CA LEU A 158 -6.32 -19.50 10.39
C LEU A 158 -6.84 -19.45 8.95
N SER A 159 -5.93 -19.12 8.02
CA SER A 159 -6.18 -19.18 6.58
C SER A 159 -6.16 -20.62 6.07
N GLU A 160 -6.86 -20.87 4.98
CA GLU A 160 -6.78 -22.13 4.23
C GLU A 160 -5.49 -22.23 3.37
N SER A 161 -4.69 -21.17 3.31
CA SER A 161 -3.44 -21.15 2.53
C SER A 161 -2.45 -22.20 3.04
N THR A 162 -1.87 -22.92 2.09
CA THR A 162 -0.79 -23.90 2.33
C THR A 162 0.55 -23.43 1.80
N HIS A 163 0.63 -22.17 1.35
CA HIS A 163 1.82 -21.59 0.75
C HIS A 163 3.04 -21.75 1.66
N GLY A 164 4.17 -22.20 1.10
CA GLY A 164 5.40 -22.43 1.84
C GLY A 164 5.30 -23.52 2.94
N ASN A 165 4.21 -24.28 3.02
CA ASN A 165 3.93 -25.27 4.08
C ASN A 165 4.00 -24.66 5.49
N VAL A 166 3.49 -23.44 5.64
CA VAL A 166 3.46 -22.64 6.88
C VAL A 166 2.02 -22.39 7.29
N VAL A 167 1.78 -22.17 8.59
CA VAL A 167 0.47 -21.77 9.12
C VAL A 167 0.32 -20.26 8.96
N TRP A 168 -0.76 -19.85 8.30
CA TRP A 168 -1.09 -18.46 8.02
C TRP A 168 -2.36 -18.02 8.73
N HIS A 169 -2.39 -16.78 9.22
CA HIS A 169 -3.59 -16.08 9.68
C HIS A 169 -4.10 -15.15 8.58
N GLN A 170 -5.40 -15.17 8.31
CA GLN A 170 -6.01 -14.20 7.42
C GLN A 170 -6.30 -12.91 8.19
N MET A 171 -5.83 -11.80 7.65
CA MET A 171 -6.04 -10.48 8.21
C MET A 171 -6.84 -9.63 7.23
N ARG A 172 -7.84 -8.91 7.73
CA ARG A 172 -8.69 -8.04 6.90
C ARG A 172 -8.77 -6.64 7.47
N LEU A 173 -8.63 -5.64 6.61
CA LEU A 173 -8.96 -4.25 6.91
C LEU A 173 -10.19 -3.84 6.08
N ALA A 174 -11.33 -3.63 6.74
CA ALA A 174 -12.51 -3.08 6.07
C ALA A 174 -12.39 -1.56 5.96
N LEU A 175 -12.60 -1.02 4.76
CA LEU A 175 -12.63 0.41 4.50
C LEU A 175 -14.08 0.89 4.57
N THR A 176 -14.35 1.84 5.48
CA THR A 176 -15.66 2.48 5.55
C THR A 176 -15.68 3.64 4.56
N HIS A 177 -16.46 3.49 3.49
CA HIS A 177 -16.77 4.66 2.65
C HIS A 177 -17.65 5.61 3.46
N ALA A 178 -17.20 6.83 3.68
CA ALA A 178 -18.09 7.88 4.15
C ALA A 178 -19.20 8.02 3.11
N VAL A 179 -20.37 7.46 3.40
CA VAL A 179 -21.59 7.73 2.63
C VAL A 179 -21.78 9.23 2.73
N GLY A 180 -21.54 9.92 1.62
CA GLY A 180 -21.83 11.35 1.54
C GLY A 180 -23.30 11.51 1.94
N THR A 181 -23.52 12.08 3.11
CA THR A 181 -24.86 12.46 3.57
C THR A 181 -25.38 13.48 2.56
N GLY A 182 -26.13 12.95 1.60
CA GLY A 182 -26.97 13.78 0.76
C GLY A 182 -27.79 14.68 1.67
N ASN A 183 -27.63 15.96 1.48
CA ASN A 183 -28.36 17.01 2.15
C ASN A 183 -29.88 16.69 2.08
N PRO A 184 -30.58 16.53 3.19
CA PRO A 184 -32.03 16.41 3.14
C PRO A 184 -32.57 17.77 2.68
N THR A 185 -33.13 17.82 1.49
CA THR A 185 -33.92 18.94 0.98
C THR A 185 -34.98 19.30 2.01
N ALA A 186 -34.72 20.36 2.78
CA ALA A 186 -35.74 21.01 3.58
C ALA A 186 -36.60 21.84 2.62
N ASN A 187 -37.74 21.28 2.27
CA ASN A 187 -38.84 22.02 1.69
C ASN A 187 -39.56 22.78 2.83
N SER A 188 -39.43 24.10 2.90
CA SER A 188 -40.35 24.94 3.61
C SER A 188 -40.40 26.34 3.03
N SER A 189 -41.59 26.70 2.68
CA SER A 189 -42.09 27.90 2.01
C SER A 189 -41.78 29.22 2.71
N ALA A 190 -41.48 30.21 1.88
CA ALA A 190 -41.88 31.63 1.93
C ALA A 190 -41.64 32.48 3.19
N LYS A 191 -40.84 33.54 3.07
CA LYS A 191 -41.33 34.93 3.10
C LYS A 191 -40.26 35.96 2.76
N THR A 192 -40.65 36.84 1.86
CA THR A 192 -39.99 38.02 1.33
C THR A 192 -39.51 39.00 2.39
N ALA A 193 -38.27 39.54 2.23
CA ALA A 193 -37.94 40.93 2.53
C ALA A 193 -36.63 41.34 1.86
N GLU A 194 -36.73 42.38 1.03
CA GLU A 194 -35.67 43.14 0.37
C GLU A 194 -34.72 43.81 1.37
N ARG A 195 -33.43 43.94 1.02
CA ARG A 195 -32.66 45.18 0.84
C ARG A 195 -31.18 44.96 0.62
N THR A 196 -30.76 45.39 -0.56
CA THR A 196 -29.66 46.33 -0.98
C THR A 196 -28.23 46.13 -0.49
N ASN A 197 -27.35 45.94 -1.53
CA ASN A 197 -26.01 46.50 -1.80
C ASN A 197 -24.91 46.39 -0.72
N ASP A 198 -23.73 45.92 -1.05
CA ASP A 198 -22.72 46.49 -1.95
C ASP A 198 -21.56 45.48 -2.21
N ALA A 199 -20.85 45.75 -3.27
CA ALA A 199 -19.71 45.07 -3.82
C ALA A 199 -18.49 44.97 -2.87
N ASP A 200 -17.72 43.90 -2.93
CA ASP A 200 -16.30 44.05 -3.28
C ASP A 200 -15.70 42.74 -3.82
N THR A 201 -14.92 42.91 -4.86
CA THR A 201 -14.17 41.92 -5.63
C THR A 201 -12.83 41.69 -4.96
N THR A 202 -12.45 40.46 -4.71
CA THR A 202 -11.01 40.09 -4.82
C THR A 202 -10.86 38.60 -5.09
N ALA A 203 -10.32 38.29 -6.25
CA ALA A 203 -9.80 36.98 -6.68
C ALA A 203 -8.56 36.65 -5.85
N MET A 204 -8.44 35.40 -5.42
CA MET A 204 -7.14 34.79 -5.18
C MET A 204 -7.17 33.32 -5.60
N SER A 205 -6.43 33.09 -6.66
CA SER A 205 -5.92 31.80 -7.13
C SER A 205 -4.88 31.25 -6.15
N GLY A 206 -4.75 29.95 -6.09
CA GLY A 206 -3.57 29.29 -5.55
C GLY A 206 -3.92 28.07 -4.72
N VAL A 207 -4.03 26.92 -5.39
CA VAL A 207 -3.91 25.63 -4.71
C VAL A 207 -2.47 25.21 -4.90
N ASP A 208 -1.65 25.51 -3.88
CA ASP A 208 -0.30 24.95 -3.78
C ASP A 208 -0.39 23.49 -3.36
N HIS A 209 0.15 22.62 -4.21
CA HIS A 209 0.43 21.23 -3.88
C HIS A 209 1.70 21.20 -3.03
N ASP A 210 1.51 21.28 -1.71
CA ASP A 210 2.58 21.01 -0.77
C ASP A 210 2.87 19.50 -0.74
N THR A 211 3.96 19.13 -1.37
CA THR A 211 4.58 17.80 -1.23
C THR A 211 5.25 17.79 0.15
N GLU A 212 4.56 17.24 1.14
CA GLU A 212 5.07 17.12 2.50
C GLU A 212 6.15 16.03 2.57
N THR A 213 7.41 16.47 2.57
CA THR A 213 8.57 15.60 2.79
C THR A 213 8.63 15.24 4.27
N LEU A 214 8.28 14.01 4.64
CA LEU A 214 8.40 13.52 6.01
C LEU A 214 9.85 13.18 6.33
N GLU A 215 10.47 13.97 7.20
CA GLU A 215 11.76 13.65 7.83
C GLU A 215 11.55 12.67 8.99
N PHE A 216 12.29 11.54 8.96
CA PHE A 216 12.30 10.58 10.06
C PHE A 216 13.34 10.98 11.11
N PRO A 217 13.02 10.94 12.42
CA PRO A 217 13.99 11.21 13.47
C PRO A 217 15.10 10.15 13.48
N GLN A 218 16.34 10.63 13.53
CA GLN A 218 17.53 9.80 13.70
C GLN A 218 17.44 9.09 15.06
N ALA A 219 17.58 7.77 15.08
CA ALA A 219 17.72 7.02 16.32
C ALA A 219 19.12 7.27 16.90
N GLU A 220 19.20 7.81 18.13
CA GLU A 220 20.45 7.92 18.85
C GLU A 220 21.01 6.52 19.19
N PRO A 221 22.34 6.33 19.10
CA PRO A 221 22.96 5.06 19.47
C PRO A 221 22.91 4.90 20.99
N THR A 222 22.18 3.92 21.47
CA THR A 222 22.29 3.48 22.86
C THR A 222 23.61 2.74 23.09
N ALA A 223 24.38 3.24 24.04
CA ALA A 223 25.65 2.69 24.52
C ALA A 223 25.50 1.33 25.20
#